data_b0b29cc4d3ee7e088851740acb79b3bb
#
_entry.id   b0b29cc4d3ee7e088851740acb79b3bb
#
_cell.length_a   1.000
_cell.length_b   1.000
_cell.length_c   1.000
_cell.angle_alpha   90.00
_cell.angle_beta   90.00
_cell.angle_gamma   90.00
#
_symmetry.space_group_name_H-M   'P 1'
#
loop_
_entity.id
_entity.type
_entity.pdbx_description
1 polymer ?
#
loop_
_entity_poly.entity_id
_entity_poly.type
_entity_poly.pdbx_seq_one_letter_code
_entity_poly.pdbx_strand_id
1 'polypeptide(L)'
;RTLESSNVVNPLVSSSEVLQDVLYEIRGRLANHALELEKRGYEIISLNIGNPGLFGFRTPEAMRLAMIENLDQAEPYCHQKGIFPAREAVVIQQQSRGVTGVTIEEVFIGNGVSELIDLSLRALLNPSDEVLVPSPDYPLWSAAVALNGGKAVHYRCASDNGFLPDLEQMENAITPKTRAIVVINPNNPSGAVYD
;
A
#
# COMPACT_ATOMS: atom_id res chain seq x y z
N ARG A 1 -7.14 42.87 -6.92
CA ARG A 1 -7.55 42.61 -5.51
C ARG A 1 -7.19 41.15 -5.19
N THR A 2 -6.08 41.01 -4.53
CA THR A 2 -5.58 39.77 -3.94
C THR A 2 -6.54 39.35 -2.83
N LEU A 3 -7.18 38.18 -3.00
CA LEU A 3 -7.87 37.51 -1.92
C LEU A 3 -6.81 36.75 -1.11
N GLU A 4 -6.28 37.39 -0.10
CA GLU A 4 -5.60 36.72 1.00
C GLU A 4 -6.62 35.88 1.75
N SER A 5 -6.62 34.59 1.53
CA SER A 5 -7.33 33.63 2.37
C SER A 5 -6.46 33.23 3.55
N SER A 6 -6.25 34.14 4.47
CA SER A 6 -5.65 33.86 5.77
C SER A 6 -6.78 33.59 6.78
N ASN A 7 -7.34 32.40 6.73
CA ASN A 7 -7.97 31.81 7.90
C ASN A 7 -7.21 30.51 8.24
N VAL A 8 -5.95 30.66 8.63
CA VAL A 8 -5.28 29.63 9.41
C VAL A 8 -5.92 29.68 10.79
N VAL A 9 -6.96 28.89 10.98
CA VAL A 9 -7.44 28.53 12.32
C VAL A 9 -6.23 27.86 12.96
N ASN A 10 -5.60 28.53 13.92
CA ASN A 10 -4.53 27.95 14.71
C ASN A 10 -5.15 26.73 15.44
N PRO A 11 -4.84 25.49 15.03
CA PRO A 11 -5.51 24.34 15.59
C PRO A 11 -5.14 24.28 17.08
N LEU A 12 -6.14 24.14 17.94
CA LEU A 12 -5.94 23.90 19.38
C LEU A 12 -5.07 22.67 19.65
N VAL A 13 -4.95 21.80 18.65
CA VAL A 13 -4.13 20.58 18.66
C VAL A 13 -3.26 20.57 17.41
N SER A 14 -1.95 20.51 17.59
CA SER A 14 -1.01 20.32 16.48
C SER A 14 -1.03 18.87 15.96
N SER A 15 -0.74 18.69 14.67
CA SER A 15 -0.49 17.37 14.11
C SER A 15 0.75 16.71 14.75
N SER A 16 0.81 15.37 14.72
CA SER A 16 1.96 14.62 15.20
C SER A 16 3.24 15.00 14.42
N GLU A 17 4.37 15.12 15.13
CA GLU A 17 5.68 15.40 14.53
C GLU A 17 6.10 14.31 13.52
N VAL A 18 5.70 13.07 13.74
CA VAL A 18 5.96 11.94 12.83
C VAL A 18 5.44 12.20 11.41
N LEU A 19 4.40 13.02 11.27
CA LEU A 19 3.86 13.37 9.94
C LEU A 19 4.81 14.22 9.09
N GLN A 20 5.83 14.83 9.68
CA GLN A 20 6.83 15.61 8.94
C GLN A 20 7.72 14.72 8.07
N ASP A 21 7.90 13.45 8.47
CA ASP A 21 8.73 12.47 7.76
C ASP A 21 7.90 11.62 6.76
N VAL A 22 6.59 11.86 6.67
CA VAL A 22 5.69 11.10 5.80
C VAL A 22 5.56 11.78 4.43
N LEU A 23 6.21 11.19 3.43
CA LEU A 23 6.12 11.63 2.02
C LEU A 23 5.06 10.79 1.28
N TYR A 24 3.78 11.03 1.56
CA TYR A 24 2.67 10.32 0.92
C TYR A 24 1.79 11.28 0.12
N GLU A 25 2.35 11.88 -0.93
CA GLU A 25 1.66 12.83 -1.80
C GLU A 25 1.13 12.20 -3.10
N ILE A 26 0.23 11.23 -3.02
CA ILE A 26 -0.42 10.67 -4.22
C ILE A 26 -1.31 11.72 -4.92
N ARG A 27 -1.83 12.68 -4.18
CA ARG A 27 -2.74 13.72 -4.65
C ARG A 27 -2.24 15.15 -4.35
N GLY A 28 -0.92 15.36 -4.40
CA GLY A 28 -0.29 16.62 -4.05
C GLY A 28 -0.46 17.73 -5.09
N ARG A 29 0.55 18.57 -5.23
CA ARG A 29 0.54 19.77 -6.11
C ARG A 29 0.11 19.47 -7.54
N LEU A 30 0.54 18.35 -8.13
CA LEU A 30 0.20 17.99 -9.51
C LEU A 30 -1.30 17.69 -9.66
N ALA A 31 -1.90 16.97 -8.72
CA ALA A 31 -3.32 16.67 -8.74
C ALA A 31 -4.18 17.93 -8.59
N ASN A 32 -3.78 18.85 -7.71
CA ASN A 32 -4.45 20.13 -7.55
C ASN A 32 -4.34 20.98 -8.84
N HIS A 33 -3.17 20.99 -9.48
CA HIS A 33 -2.98 21.71 -10.75
C HIS A 33 -3.80 21.09 -11.89
N ALA A 34 -3.87 19.76 -11.97
CA ALA A 34 -4.73 19.06 -12.93
C ALA A 34 -6.20 19.47 -12.75
N LEU A 35 -6.69 19.46 -11.49
CA LEU A 35 -8.05 19.88 -11.18
C LEU A 35 -8.34 21.34 -11.58
N GLU A 36 -7.37 22.25 -11.41
CA GLU A 36 -7.52 23.63 -11.86
C GLU A 36 -7.60 23.72 -13.39
N LEU A 37 -6.81 22.95 -14.11
CA LEU A 37 -6.88 22.88 -15.56
C LEU A 37 -8.21 22.31 -16.04
N GLU A 38 -8.71 21.23 -15.42
CA GLU A 38 -10.03 20.67 -15.73
C GLU A 38 -11.15 21.69 -15.54
N LYS A 39 -11.12 22.47 -14.44
CA LYS A 39 -12.08 23.57 -14.20
C LYS A 39 -12.01 24.67 -15.27
N ARG A 40 -10.90 24.79 -15.96
CA ARG A 40 -10.68 25.73 -17.08
C ARG A 40 -11.05 25.12 -18.44
N GLY A 41 -11.54 23.88 -18.47
CA GLY A 41 -12.00 23.18 -19.67
C GLY A 41 -10.91 22.38 -20.39
N TYR A 42 -9.75 22.18 -19.79
CA TYR A 42 -8.73 21.29 -20.36
C TYR A 42 -9.06 19.83 -20.06
N GLU A 43 -8.90 18.96 -21.06
CA GLU A 43 -8.98 17.52 -20.89
C GLU A 43 -7.68 17.01 -20.27
N ILE A 44 -7.77 16.30 -19.12
CA ILE A 44 -6.63 15.71 -18.42
C ILE A 44 -6.67 14.20 -18.55
N ILE A 45 -5.61 13.62 -19.10
CA ILE A 45 -5.41 12.18 -19.16
C ILE A 45 -4.65 11.75 -17.90
N SER A 46 -5.36 11.10 -16.97
CA SER A 46 -4.78 10.61 -15.72
C SER A 46 -4.13 9.24 -15.90
N LEU A 47 -2.81 9.19 -15.79
CA LEU A 47 -2.02 7.95 -15.89
C LEU A 47 -1.38 7.53 -14.56
N ASN A 48 -1.69 8.23 -13.48
CA ASN A 48 -1.05 8.07 -12.16
C ASN A 48 -1.71 7.00 -11.29
N ILE A 49 -3.00 6.71 -11.46
CA ILE A 49 -3.73 5.73 -10.65
C ILE A 49 -4.59 4.87 -11.58
N GLY A 50 -4.41 3.55 -11.51
CA GLY A 50 -5.26 2.59 -12.21
C GLY A 50 -6.68 2.60 -11.61
N ASN A 51 -7.67 2.91 -12.44
CA ASN A 51 -9.08 2.86 -12.04
C ASN A 51 -9.91 2.15 -13.12
N PRO A 52 -9.84 0.80 -13.19
CA PRO A 52 -10.46 0.02 -14.27
C PRO A 52 -11.96 0.28 -14.42
N GLY A 53 -12.66 0.57 -13.34
CA GLY A 53 -14.10 0.83 -13.35
C GLY A 53 -14.51 2.03 -14.20
N LEU A 54 -13.66 3.06 -14.33
CA LEU A 54 -13.89 4.20 -15.19
C LEU A 54 -13.79 3.86 -16.68
N PHE A 55 -13.09 2.77 -17.02
CA PHE A 55 -12.86 2.31 -18.38
C PHE A 55 -13.77 1.14 -18.77
N GLY A 56 -14.88 0.94 -18.07
CA GLY A 56 -15.88 -0.07 -18.39
C GLY A 56 -15.58 -1.48 -17.89
N PHE A 57 -14.46 -1.69 -17.20
CA PHE A 57 -14.20 -2.98 -16.54
C PHE A 57 -15.13 -3.15 -15.35
N ARG A 58 -15.82 -4.28 -15.30
CA ARG A 58 -16.78 -4.60 -14.25
C ARG A 58 -16.28 -5.75 -13.39
N THR A 59 -16.66 -5.74 -12.13
CA THR A 59 -16.48 -6.91 -11.26
C THR A 59 -17.16 -8.11 -11.90
N PRO A 60 -16.51 -9.28 -11.97
CA PRO A 60 -17.11 -10.50 -12.50
C PRO A 60 -18.48 -10.78 -11.88
N GLU A 61 -19.42 -11.23 -12.70
CA GLU A 61 -20.81 -11.45 -12.26
C GLU A 61 -20.88 -12.43 -11.09
N ALA A 62 -20.13 -13.52 -11.14
CA ALA A 62 -20.08 -14.50 -10.05
C ALA A 62 -19.69 -13.87 -8.70
N MET A 63 -18.74 -12.94 -8.69
CA MET A 63 -18.37 -12.24 -7.46
C MET A 63 -19.48 -11.32 -6.96
N ARG A 64 -20.14 -10.60 -7.88
CA ARG A 64 -21.25 -9.70 -7.54
C ARG A 64 -22.43 -10.47 -6.95
N LEU A 65 -22.79 -11.60 -7.58
CA LEU A 65 -23.86 -12.47 -7.10
C LEU A 65 -23.54 -13.06 -5.73
N ALA A 66 -22.32 -13.59 -5.55
CA ALA A 66 -21.88 -14.11 -4.26
C ALA A 66 -21.93 -13.04 -3.15
N MET A 67 -21.59 -11.79 -3.44
CA MET A 67 -21.73 -10.70 -2.47
C MET A 67 -23.18 -10.46 -2.08
N ILE A 68 -24.11 -10.43 -3.06
CA ILE A 68 -25.53 -10.20 -2.84
C ILE A 68 -26.13 -11.36 -2.02
N GLU A 69 -25.83 -12.59 -2.38
CA GLU A 69 -26.35 -13.82 -1.72
C GLU A 69 -25.89 -13.96 -0.28
N ASN A 70 -24.74 -13.40 0.08
CA ASN A 70 -24.17 -13.49 1.43
C ASN A 70 -24.28 -12.18 2.23
N LEU A 71 -25.03 -11.20 1.74
CA LEU A 71 -25.12 -9.89 2.38
C LEU A 71 -25.69 -9.98 3.81
N ASP A 72 -26.74 -10.77 4.01
CA ASP A 72 -27.38 -10.97 5.32
C ASP A 72 -26.42 -11.61 6.33
N GLN A 73 -25.44 -12.38 5.86
CA GLN A 73 -24.43 -13.02 6.72
C GLN A 73 -23.27 -12.08 7.04
N ALA A 74 -23.18 -10.91 6.39
CA ALA A 74 -22.13 -9.92 6.60
C ALA A 74 -22.44 -8.93 7.73
N GLU A 75 -23.65 -8.93 8.28
CA GLU A 75 -24.07 -8.02 9.35
C GLU A 75 -23.41 -8.33 10.72
N PRO A 76 -23.30 -9.60 11.16
CA PRO A 76 -22.71 -9.92 12.46
C PRO A 76 -21.18 -9.79 12.45
N TYR A 77 -20.61 -9.59 13.64
CA TYR A 77 -19.16 -9.69 13.81
C TYR A 77 -18.64 -11.08 13.42
N CYS A 78 -17.49 -11.10 12.77
CA CYS A 78 -16.81 -12.35 12.42
C CYS A 78 -15.55 -12.57 13.27
N HIS A 79 -14.87 -13.70 13.01
CA HIS A 79 -13.60 -13.99 13.64
C HIS A 79 -12.55 -12.90 13.26
N GLN A 80 -11.73 -12.47 14.22
CA GLN A 80 -10.74 -11.40 14.07
C GLN A 80 -9.73 -11.59 12.93
N LYS A 81 -9.45 -12.82 12.53
CA LYS A 81 -8.59 -13.13 11.38
C LYS A 81 -9.36 -13.14 10.04
N GLY A 82 -10.67 -12.94 10.06
CA GLY A 82 -11.57 -13.10 8.93
C GLY A 82 -12.37 -14.40 8.96
N ILE A 83 -13.41 -14.48 8.13
CA ILE A 83 -14.28 -15.67 8.07
C ILE A 83 -13.51 -16.90 7.60
N PHE A 84 -13.88 -18.06 8.15
CA PHE A 84 -13.22 -19.33 7.86
C PHE A 84 -13.17 -19.66 6.36
N PRO A 85 -14.26 -19.56 5.57
CA PRO A 85 -14.22 -19.89 4.14
C PRO A 85 -13.25 -19.04 3.34
N ALA A 86 -13.10 -17.75 3.69
CA ALA A 86 -12.16 -16.87 3.01
C ALA A 86 -10.71 -17.24 3.31
N ARG A 87 -10.39 -17.55 4.57
CA ARG A 87 -9.05 -18.00 4.97
C ARG A 87 -8.68 -19.34 4.34
N GLU A 88 -9.64 -20.28 4.30
CA GLU A 88 -9.47 -21.58 3.64
C GLU A 88 -9.20 -21.41 2.13
N ALA A 89 -9.95 -20.55 1.45
CA ALA A 89 -9.74 -20.26 0.02
C ALA A 89 -8.33 -19.70 -0.25
N VAL A 90 -7.80 -18.87 0.64
CA VAL A 90 -6.41 -18.37 0.55
C VAL A 90 -5.41 -19.53 0.68
N VAL A 91 -5.59 -20.41 1.65
CA VAL A 91 -4.70 -21.58 1.83
C VAL A 91 -4.72 -22.47 0.59
N ILE A 92 -5.89 -22.79 0.07
CA ILE A 92 -6.05 -23.63 -1.14
C ILE A 92 -5.34 -22.96 -2.34
N GLN A 93 -5.49 -21.65 -2.49
CA GLN A 93 -4.83 -20.90 -3.56
C GLN A 93 -3.31 -20.94 -3.41
N GLN A 94 -2.77 -20.78 -2.20
CA GLN A 94 -1.34 -20.85 -1.97
C GLN A 94 -0.79 -22.26 -2.26
N GLN A 95 -1.50 -23.29 -1.82
CA GLN A 95 -1.14 -24.68 -2.12
C GLN A 95 -1.13 -24.96 -3.63
N SER A 96 -2.10 -24.43 -4.39
CA SER A 96 -2.13 -24.56 -5.84
C SER A 96 -0.94 -23.88 -6.55
N ARG A 97 -0.31 -22.92 -5.89
CA ARG A 97 0.92 -22.24 -6.35
C ARG A 97 2.22 -22.92 -5.87
N GLY A 98 2.10 -24.06 -5.18
CA GLY A 98 3.23 -24.81 -4.66
C GLY A 98 3.76 -24.34 -3.30
N VAL A 99 3.09 -23.40 -2.65
CA VAL A 99 3.44 -22.98 -1.28
C VAL A 99 2.95 -24.03 -0.29
N THR A 100 3.89 -24.64 0.44
CA THR A 100 3.60 -25.68 1.44
C THR A 100 3.73 -25.11 2.86
N GLY A 101 3.02 -25.73 3.82
CA GLY A 101 3.13 -25.38 5.23
C GLY A 101 2.26 -24.21 5.69
N VAL A 102 1.50 -23.56 4.81
CA VAL A 102 0.55 -22.51 5.19
C VAL A 102 -0.74 -23.18 5.72
N THR A 103 -1.15 -22.78 6.91
CA THR A 103 -2.39 -23.22 7.55
C THR A 103 -3.40 -22.08 7.67
N ILE A 104 -4.65 -22.40 7.94
CA ILE A 104 -5.71 -21.40 8.15
C ILE A 104 -5.39 -20.45 9.31
N GLU A 105 -4.64 -20.92 10.30
CA GLU A 105 -4.27 -20.13 11.48
C GLU A 105 -3.28 -19.00 11.17
N GLU A 106 -2.58 -19.08 10.03
CA GLU A 106 -1.59 -18.10 9.57
C GLU A 106 -2.18 -17.07 8.59
N VAL A 107 -3.45 -17.24 8.23
CA VAL A 107 -4.14 -16.34 7.30
C VAL A 107 -4.93 -15.28 8.04
N PHE A 108 -4.67 -14.02 7.69
CA PHE A 108 -5.42 -12.86 8.14
C PHE A 108 -6.03 -12.15 6.94
N ILE A 109 -7.33 -11.88 7.02
CA ILE A 109 -8.06 -11.11 6.01
C ILE A 109 -8.20 -9.68 6.52
N GLY A 110 -7.75 -8.72 5.73
CA GLY A 110 -7.86 -7.29 6.02
C GLY A 110 -8.65 -6.54 4.96
N ASN A 111 -8.90 -5.27 5.22
CA ASN A 111 -9.58 -4.36 4.32
C ASN A 111 -8.59 -3.77 3.30
N GLY A 112 -8.12 -4.63 2.40
CA GLY A 112 -7.10 -4.30 1.41
C GLY A 112 -5.68 -4.34 1.96
N VAL A 113 -4.71 -4.27 1.04
CA VAL A 113 -3.28 -4.36 1.36
C VAL A 113 -2.81 -3.22 2.27
N SER A 114 -3.43 -2.05 2.19
CA SER A 114 -3.03 -0.88 2.97
C SER A 114 -3.20 -1.09 4.47
N GLU A 115 -4.31 -1.70 4.90
CA GLU A 115 -4.51 -2.06 6.30
C GLU A 115 -3.50 -3.11 6.75
N LEU A 116 -3.28 -4.13 5.92
CA LEU A 116 -2.34 -5.22 6.25
C LEU A 116 -0.88 -4.73 6.35
N ILE A 117 -0.48 -3.75 5.53
CA ILE A 117 0.83 -3.08 5.66
C ILE A 117 0.97 -2.42 7.03
N ASP A 118 0.02 -1.58 7.43
CA ASP A 118 0.07 -0.88 8.72
C ASP A 118 0.06 -1.86 9.90
N LEU A 119 -0.85 -2.83 9.89
CA LEU A 119 -0.94 -3.83 10.95
C LEU A 119 0.34 -4.67 11.07
N SER A 120 0.93 -5.09 9.94
CA SER A 120 2.16 -5.88 9.95
C SER A 120 3.34 -5.08 10.52
N LEU A 121 3.52 -3.84 10.08
CA LEU A 121 4.60 -2.98 10.56
C LEU A 121 4.41 -2.63 12.03
N ARG A 122 3.19 -2.36 12.47
CA ARG A 122 2.86 -2.12 13.87
C ARG A 122 3.20 -3.31 14.77
N ALA A 123 3.03 -4.54 14.27
CA ALA A 123 3.38 -5.74 14.99
C ALA A 123 4.89 -6.04 15.01
N LEU A 124 5.64 -5.57 14.02
CA LEU A 124 7.05 -5.93 13.82
C LEU A 124 8.03 -4.88 14.34
N LEU A 125 7.68 -3.58 14.30
CA LEU A 125 8.64 -2.49 14.51
C LEU A 125 8.65 -1.98 15.95
N ASN A 126 9.87 -1.75 16.44
CA ASN A 126 10.14 -0.88 17.56
C ASN A 126 10.66 0.47 17.05
N PRO A 127 10.70 1.52 17.89
CA PRO A 127 11.27 2.81 17.50
C PRO A 127 12.69 2.66 16.94
N SER A 128 12.94 3.27 15.79
CA SER A 128 14.22 3.24 15.07
C SER A 128 14.61 1.91 14.42
N ASP A 129 13.77 0.90 14.43
CA ASP A 129 13.96 -0.29 13.58
C ASP A 129 13.93 0.10 12.09
N GLU A 130 14.66 -0.64 11.27
CA GLU A 130 14.81 -0.35 9.84
C GLU A 130 14.06 -1.38 8.99
N VAL A 131 13.46 -0.88 7.90
CA VAL A 131 12.81 -1.71 6.89
C VAL A 131 13.39 -1.36 5.53
N LEU A 132 13.92 -2.36 4.82
CA LEU A 132 14.36 -2.18 3.45
C LEU A 132 13.14 -2.13 2.52
N VAL A 133 13.06 -1.07 1.70
CA VAL A 133 11.94 -0.80 0.79
C VAL A 133 12.49 -0.54 -0.62
N PRO A 134 11.86 -1.07 -1.70
CA PRO A 134 12.35 -0.83 -3.06
C PRO A 134 12.23 0.66 -3.44
N SER A 135 13.09 1.10 -4.36
CA SER A 135 12.95 2.43 -4.99
C SER A 135 13.09 2.29 -6.51
N PRO A 136 12.00 2.57 -7.29
CA PRO A 136 10.69 3.08 -6.87
C PRO A 136 9.83 2.07 -6.10
N ASP A 137 8.97 2.58 -5.19
CA ASP A 137 8.04 1.78 -4.39
C ASP A 137 6.60 2.26 -4.49
N TYR A 138 5.70 1.50 -3.88
CA TYR A 138 4.39 2.00 -3.51
C TYR A 138 4.52 2.86 -2.25
N PRO A 139 4.27 4.19 -2.33
CA PRO A 139 4.66 5.15 -1.29
C PRO A 139 4.10 4.87 0.12
N LEU A 140 3.06 4.04 0.22
CA LEU A 140 2.49 3.66 1.50
C LEU A 140 3.49 2.88 2.38
N TRP A 141 4.39 2.08 1.80
CA TRP A 141 5.37 1.33 2.59
C TRP A 141 6.26 2.27 3.40
N SER A 142 6.90 3.24 2.74
CA SER A 142 7.75 4.22 3.42
C SER A 142 6.98 5.05 4.44
N ALA A 143 5.76 5.48 4.08
CA ALA A 143 4.90 6.23 4.97
C ALA A 143 4.48 5.42 6.20
N ALA A 144 4.05 4.18 6.02
CA ALA A 144 3.63 3.31 7.12
C ALA A 144 4.80 2.94 8.04
N VAL A 145 6.01 2.74 7.50
CA VAL A 145 7.22 2.53 8.31
C VAL A 145 7.47 3.73 9.21
N ALA A 146 7.43 4.96 8.67
CA ALA A 146 7.62 6.19 9.44
C ALA A 146 6.53 6.36 10.51
N LEU A 147 5.26 6.16 10.15
CA LEU A 147 4.11 6.27 11.07
C LEU A 147 4.19 5.28 12.23
N ASN A 148 4.84 4.13 12.04
CA ASN A 148 5.07 3.14 13.09
C ASN A 148 6.43 3.30 13.81
N GLY A 149 7.08 4.45 13.66
CA GLY A 149 8.32 4.80 14.37
C GLY A 149 9.59 4.15 13.81
N GLY A 150 9.50 3.47 12.68
CA GLY A 150 10.63 2.88 11.98
C GLY A 150 11.28 3.83 10.99
N LYS A 151 12.34 3.36 10.36
CA LYS A 151 13.06 4.07 9.30
C LYS A 151 13.03 3.25 8.01
N ALA A 152 12.49 3.81 6.93
CA ALA A 152 12.57 3.21 5.61
C ALA A 152 13.99 3.40 5.03
N VAL A 153 14.62 2.31 4.64
CA VAL A 153 15.93 2.27 3.97
C VAL A 153 15.71 1.78 2.55
N HIS A 154 15.92 2.65 1.57
CA HIS A 154 15.60 2.32 0.19
C HIS A 154 16.75 1.56 -0.48
N TYR A 155 16.40 0.45 -1.14
CA TYR A 155 17.29 -0.23 -2.08
C TYR A 155 16.89 0.08 -3.52
N ARG A 156 17.90 0.20 -4.38
CA ARG A 156 17.70 0.64 -5.76
C ARG A 156 17.14 -0.45 -6.65
N CYS A 157 16.11 -0.11 -7.44
CA CYS A 157 15.60 -0.89 -8.57
C CYS A 157 15.68 0.02 -9.82
N ALA A 158 16.85 0.06 -10.45
CA ALA A 158 17.11 1.05 -11.49
C ALA A 158 16.54 0.64 -12.85
N SER A 159 16.12 1.64 -13.64
CA SER A 159 15.58 1.42 -14.98
C SER A 159 16.60 0.82 -15.97
N ASP A 160 17.88 1.11 -15.79
CA ASP A 160 18.99 0.56 -16.57
C ASP A 160 19.22 -0.92 -16.30
N ASN A 161 18.70 -1.46 -15.19
CA ASN A 161 18.69 -2.90 -14.84
C ASN A 161 17.27 -3.48 -14.88
N GLY A 162 16.38 -2.99 -15.75
CA GLY A 162 15.01 -3.49 -15.86
C GLY A 162 14.18 -3.38 -14.58
N PHE A 163 14.53 -2.45 -13.69
CA PHE A 163 13.94 -2.28 -12.37
C PHE A 163 14.09 -3.49 -11.43
N LEU A 164 15.09 -4.34 -11.67
CA LEU A 164 15.44 -5.42 -10.75
C LEU A 164 16.13 -4.88 -9.49
N PRO A 165 15.97 -5.53 -8.33
CA PRO A 165 16.66 -5.16 -7.11
C PRO A 165 18.18 -5.24 -7.25
N ASP A 166 18.89 -4.24 -6.73
CA ASP A 166 20.33 -4.27 -6.56
C ASP A 166 20.68 -5.07 -5.30
N LEU A 167 21.02 -6.34 -5.48
CA LEU A 167 21.28 -7.27 -4.37
C LEU A 167 22.50 -6.88 -3.55
N GLU A 168 23.54 -6.32 -4.17
CA GLU A 168 24.75 -5.86 -3.46
C GLU A 168 24.40 -4.66 -2.56
N GLN A 169 23.62 -3.71 -3.08
CA GLN A 169 23.14 -2.59 -2.28
C GLN A 169 22.23 -3.07 -1.14
N MET A 170 21.35 -4.03 -1.40
CA MET A 170 20.48 -4.60 -0.35
C MET A 170 21.30 -5.24 0.76
N GLU A 171 22.30 -6.05 0.42
CA GLU A 171 23.17 -6.70 1.40
C GLU A 171 23.93 -5.68 2.24
N ASN A 172 24.50 -4.66 1.61
CA ASN A 172 25.21 -3.57 2.29
C ASN A 172 24.31 -2.68 3.15
N ALA A 173 23.00 -2.64 2.87
CA ALA A 173 22.02 -1.86 3.62
C ALA A 173 21.48 -2.59 4.87
N ILE A 174 21.74 -3.89 5.01
CA ILE A 174 21.30 -4.67 6.18
C ILE A 174 22.15 -4.29 7.39
N THR A 175 21.48 -3.92 8.47
CA THR A 175 22.09 -3.60 9.76
C THR A 175 21.47 -4.45 10.88
N PRO A 176 22.03 -4.43 12.10
CA PRO A 176 21.39 -5.06 13.26
C PRO A 176 20.01 -4.53 13.60
N LYS A 177 19.61 -3.37 13.04
CA LYS A 177 18.29 -2.76 13.20
C LYS A 177 17.30 -3.19 12.13
N THR A 178 17.74 -3.86 11.06
CA THR A 178 16.88 -4.31 9.97
C THR A 178 15.93 -5.38 10.46
N ARG A 179 14.63 -5.11 10.38
CA ARG A 179 13.56 -6.00 10.83
C ARG A 179 12.85 -6.71 9.69
N ALA A 180 12.78 -6.04 8.53
CA ALA A 180 12.07 -6.58 7.38
C ALA A 180 12.67 -6.07 6.07
N ILE A 181 12.43 -6.84 5.01
CA ILE A 181 12.68 -6.45 3.62
C ILE A 181 11.34 -6.54 2.89
N VAL A 182 10.95 -5.46 2.24
CA VAL A 182 9.72 -5.42 1.41
C VAL A 182 10.08 -5.85 0.00
N VAL A 183 9.41 -6.88 -0.49
CA VAL A 183 9.48 -7.35 -1.87
C VAL A 183 8.09 -7.28 -2.48
N ILE A 184 7.97 -6.58 -3.61
CA ILE A 184 6.72 -6.41 -4.35
C ILE A 184 6.91 -7.04 -5.73
N ASN A 185 6.26 -8.18 -5.97
CA ASN A 185 6.44 -8.92 -7.22
C ASN A 185 5.09 -9.39 -7.80
N PRO A 186 4.68 -8.95 -8.99
CA PRO A 186 5.26 -7.87 -9.80
C PRO A 186 5.32 -6.54 -9.06
N ASN A 187 6.38 -5.75 -9.30
CA ASN A 187 6.58 -4.50 -8.56
C ASN A 187 5.55 -3.43 -8.93
N ASN A 188 5.04 -2.74 -7.93
CA ASN A 188 4.29 -1.48 -8.07
C ASN A 188 5.22 -0.33 -7.65
N PRO A 189 5.57 0.65 -8.55
CA PRO A 189 4.86 0.97 -9.81
C PRO A 189 5.53 0.47 -11.09
N SER A 190 6.74 -0.11 -11.07
CA SER A 190 7.53 -0.37 -12.27
C SER A 190 6.97 -1.50 -13.17
N GLY A 191 6.18 -2.43 -12.60
CA GLY A 191 5.70 -3.62 -13.28
C GLY A 191 6.78 -4.70 -13.48
N ALA A 192 7.99 -4.51 -12.94
CA ALA A 192 9.07 -5.51 -13.03
C ALA A 192 8.67 -6.81 -12.33
N VAL A 193 9.07 -7.92 -12.93
CA VAL A 193 8.88 -9.27 -12.39
C VAL A 193 10.26 -9.82 -12.02
N TYR A 194 10.36 -10.31 -10.80
CA TYR A 194 11.59 -10.90 -10.25
C TYR A 194 11.51 -12.41 -10.36
N ASP A 195 12.61 -13.05 -10.74
CA ASP A 195 12.78 -14.50 -10.82
C ASP A 195 13.08 -15.13 -9.45
#